data_a40281a89ef11b06df69caaa9d0578b1
#
_entry.id   a40281a89ef11b06df69caaa9d0578b1
#
_cell.length_a   1.000
_cell.length_b   1.000
_cell.length_c   1.000
_cell.angle_alpha   90.00
_cell.angle_beta   90.00
_cell.angle_gamma   90.00
#
_symmetry.space_group_name_H-M   'P 1'
#
loop_
_entity.id
_entity.type
_entity.pdbx_description
1 polymer ?
#
loop_
_entity_poly.entity_id
_entity_poly.type
_entity_poly.pdbx_seq_one_letter_code
_entity_poly.pdbx_strand_id
1 'polypeptide(L)'
;SKEMTSTKRKFKHLIKKHMKSINKGFDKEIIKQNIVKLVSEDAGISARQIHERLPKSLFNKTTPSIISKMAVSCNVTNVNGALYKISDDIKKDIYAYTAAFIDSDGYITMDKKFNPRVGLVATGERGKAFMLEMHKSLGCGRLHLDQKSPQDTRPVNRLNFYSAADVTEILTKCRPHFKMKGSNADILLELIRMKKSHKKEDWYNNRKTELFQLMKYENHKDHVGYDFSKDGVDITTVAKLHDKCKMFEMDRLEGVVA
;
A
#
# COMPACT_ATOMS: atom_id res chain seq x y z
N SER A 1 -61.70 6.69 -22.47
CA SER A 1 -61.58 6.27 -21.04
C SER A 1 -60.51 5.19 -20.79
N LYS A 2 -60.12 4.35 -21.76
CA LYS A 2 -59.08 3.32 -21.62
C LYS A 2 -57.65 3.90 -21.58
N GLU A 3 -57.36 4.99 -22.28
CA GLU A 3 -56.03 5.65 -22.29
C GLU A 3 -55.71 6.34 -20.95
N MET A 4 -56.69 6.97 -20.31
CA MET A 4 -56.50 7.57 -18.99
C MET A 4 -56.16 6.56 -17.89
N THR A 5 -56.64 5.32 -17.99
CA THR A 5 -56.32 4.25 -17.03
C THR A 5 -54.91 3.71 -17.25
N SER A 6 -54.42 3.67 -18.48
CA SER A 6 -53.06 3.24 -18.81
C SER A 6 -52.00 4.23 -18.29
N THR A 7 -52.24 5.54 -18.50
CA THR A 7 -51.34 6.61 -18.04
C THR A 7 -51.26 6.68 -16.53
N LYS A 8 -52.40 6.55 -15.82
CA LYS A 8 -52.43 6.47 -14.34
C LYS A 8 -51.65 5.26 -13.79
N ARG A 9 -51.72 4.10 -14.47
CA ARG A 9 -50.95 2.90 -14.08
C ARG A 9 -49.44 3.09 -14.27
N LYS A 10 -49.02 3.67 -15.39
CA LYS A 10 -47.60 3.98 -15.67
C LYS A 10 -47.03 4.98 -14.65
N PHE A 11 -47.79 6.03 -14.30
CA PHE A 11 -47.38 7.04 -13.34
C PHE A 11 -47.27 6.44 -11.92
N LYS A 12 -48.21 5.63 -11.51
CA LYS A 12 -48.19 4.91 -10.22
C LYS A 12 -46.99 3.95 -10.13
N HIS A 13 -46.61 3.30 -11.22
CA HIS A 13 -45.44 2.44 -11.30
C HIS A 13 -44.12 3.23 -11.17
N LEU A 14 -44.04 4.39 -11.85
CA LEU A 14 -42.86 5.28 -11.76
C LEU A 14 -42.65 5.84 -10.36
N ILE A 15 -43.72 6.31 -9.70
CA ILE A 15 -43.70 6.76 -8.31
C ILE A 15 -43.20 5.64 -7.39
N LYS A 16 -43.79 4.43 -7.53
CA LYS A 16 -43.38 3.28 -6.71
C LYS A 16 -41.91 2.89 -6.92
N LYS A 17 -41.41 2.97 -8.16
CA LYS A 17 -40.01 2.73 -8.51
C LYS A 17 -39.08 3.81 -7.90
N HIS A 18 -39.50 5.07 -7.97
CA HIS A 18 -38.74 6.21 -7.41
C HIS A 18 -38.68 6.14 -5.88
N MET A 19 -39.80 5.92 -5.20
CA MET A 19 -39.88 5.71 -3.75
C MET A 19 -39.03 4.52 -3.29
N LYS A 20 -39.02 3.42 -4.05
CA LYS A 20 -38.17 2.25 -3.77
C LYS A 20 -36.68 2.57 -3.91
N SER A 21 -36.31 3.44 -4.85
CA SER A 21 -34.92 3.92 -5.02
C SER A 21 -34.47 4.81 -3.88
N ILE A 22 -35.32 5.75 -3.45
CA ILE A 22 -35.04 6.65 -2.30
C ILE A 22 -34.86 5.84 -1.01
N ASN A 23 -35.78 4.92 -0.72
CA ASN A 23 -35.70 4.06 0.47
C ASN A 23 -34.44 3.19 0.45
N LYS A 24 -34.04 2.68 -0.73
CA LYS A 24 -32.80 1.90 -0.87
C LYS A 24 -31.54 2.73 -0.61
N GLY A 25 -31.54 4.01 -1.00
CA GLY A 25 -30.46 4.95 -0.70
C GLY A 25 -30.35 5.25 0.79
N PHE A 26 -31.49 5.49 1.45
CA PHE A 26 -31.58 5.75 2.89
C PHE A 26 -31.12 4.54 3.72
N ASP A 27 -31.61 3.35 3.40
CA ASP A 27 -31.17 2.11 4.06
C ASP A 27 -29.66 1.89 3.95
N LYS A 28 -29.09 2.19 2.75
CA LYS A 28 -27.66 2.06 2.50
C LYS A 28 -26.83 2.98 3.41
N GLU A 29 -27.27 4.21 3.63
CA GLU A 29 -26.58 5.16 4.48
C GLU A 29 -26.64 4.76 5.97
N ILE A 30 -27.79 4.30 6.44
CA ILE A 30 -27.93 3.78 7.80
C ILE A 30 -27.04 2.54 8.03
N ILE A 31 -26.94 1.64 7.04
CA ILE A 31 -26.06 0.48 7.13
C ILE A 31 -24.61 0.92 7.26
N LYS A 32 -24.17 1.92 6.47
CA LYS A 32 -22.81 2.48 6.57
C LYS A 32 -22.51 3.05 7.95
N GLN A 33 -23.44 3.83 8.50
CA GLN A 33 -23.30 4.38 9.86
C GLN A 33 -23.16 3.28 10.91
N ASN A 34 -23.93 2.20 10.83
CA ASN A 34 -23.80 1.05 11.71
C ASN A 34 -22.45 0.32 11.52
N ILE A 35 -21.95 0.19 10.29
CA ILE A 35 -20.62 -0.38 10.04
C ILE A 35 -19.54 0.44 10.75
N VAL A 36 -19.53 1.76 10.56
CA VAL A 36 -18.54 2.66 11.20
C VAL A 36 -18.63 2.58 12.71
N LYS A 37 -19.84 2.62 13.28
CA LYS A 37 -20.08 2.54 14.72
C LYS A 37 -19.53 1.22 15.29
N LEU A 38 -19.97 0.08 14.76
CA LEU A 38 -19.61 -1.24 15.27
C LEU A 38 -18.11 -1.53 15.14
N VAL A 39 -17.47 -1.10 14.05
CA VAL A 39 -16.01 -1.24 13.87
C VAL A 39 -15.24 -0.32 14.83
N SER A 40 -15.80 0.83 15.20
CA SER A 40 -15.17 1.72 16.19
C SER A 40 -15.28 1.17 17.62
N GLU A 41 -16.35 0.44 17.92
CA GLU A 41 -16.59 -0.20 19.22
C GLU A 41 -15.81 -1.53 19.37
N ASP A 42 -15.65 -2.26 18.28
CA ASP A 42 -15.07 -3.62 18.24
C ASP A 42 -14.14 -3.75 17.01
N ALA A 43 -12.88 -3.31 17.15
CA ALA A 43 -11.89 -3.38 16.10
C ALA A 43 -11.59 -4.85 15.76
N GLY A 44 -11.72 -5.21 14.47
CA GLY A 44 -11.56 -6.58 14.02
C GLY A 44 -12.85 -7.38 13.94
N ILE A 45 -14.00 -6.74 14.21
CA ILE A 45 -15.32 -7.36 14.02
C ILE A 45 -15.50 -7.83 12.57
N SER A 46 -16.04 -9.03 12.36
CA SER A 46 -16.29 -9.55 11.01
C SER A 46 -17.57 -8.96 10.40
N ALA A 47 -17.64 -8.96 9.07
CA ALA A 47 -18.85 -8.55 8.35
C ALA A 47 -20.09 -9.39 8.72
N ARG A 48 -19.89 -10.66 9.09
CA ARG A 48 -20.94 -11.55 9.59
C ARG A 48 -21.46 -11.08 10.94
N GLN A 49 -20.56 -10.78 11.88
CA GLN A 49 -20.94 -10.26 13.21
C GLN A 49 -21.62 -8.89 13.13
N ILE A 50 -21.17 -8.01 12.21
CA ILE A 50 -21.88 -6.75 11.94
C ILE A 50 -23.29 -7.04 11.43
N HIS A 51 -23.44 -7.95 10.48
CA HIS A 51 -24.75 -8.32 9.95
C HIS A 51 -25.69 -8.80 11.06
N GLU A 52 -25.21 -9.66 11.95
CA GLU A 52 -25.95 -10.20 13.08
C GLU A 52 -26.37 -9.11 14.12
N ARG A 53 -25.57 -8.03 14.24
CA ARG A 53 -25.84 -6.89 15.14
C ARG A 53 -26.66 -5.77 14.50
N LEU A 54 -26.99 -5.87 13.19
CA LEU A 54 -27.87 -4.87 12.56
C LEU A 54 -29.30 -4.92 13.11
N PRO A 55 -29.99 -3.78 13.15
CA PRO A 55 -31.42 -3.74 13.43
C PRO A 55 -32.19 -4.68 12.51
N LYS A 56 -33.21 -5.36 13.04
CA LYS A 56 -34.04 -6.32 12.26
C LYS A 56 -34.59 -5.75 10.95
N SER A 57 -34.91 -4.45 10.92
CA SER A 57 -35.37 -3.74 9.71
C SER A 57 -34.33 -3.67 8.59
N LEU A 58 -33.03 -3.79 8.92
CA LEU A 58 -31.93 -3.74 7.97
C LEU A 58 -31.33 -5.12 7.67
N PHE A 59 -31.48 -6.07 8.59
CA PHE A 59 -30.94 -7.42 8.48
C PHE A 59 -31.32 -8.10 7.16
N ASN A 60 -32.61 -8.04 6.79
CA ASN A 60 -33.11 -8.66 5.55
C ASN A 60 -32.80 -7.82 4.29
N LYS A 61 -32.18 -6.62 4.44
CA LYS A 61 -31.87 -5.73 3.32
C LYS A 61 -30.41 -5.80 2.89
N THR A 62 -29.60 -6.56 3.59
CA THR A 62 -28.15 -6.69 3.32
C THR A 62 -27.66 -8.12 3.60
N THR A 63 -26.41 -8.37 3.28
CA THR A 63 -25.70 -9.64 3.54
C THR A 63 -24.28 -9.32 4.00
N PRO A 64 -23.57 -10.26 4.65
CA PRO A 64 -22.15 -10.04 5.02
C PRO A 64 -21.26 -9.63 3.84
N SER A 65 -21.50 -10.16 2.65
CA SER A 65 -20.77 -9.78 1.43
C SER A 65 -21.01 -8.32 1.03
N ILE A 66 -22.26 -7.85 1.15
CA ILE A 66 -22.62 -6.44 0.87
C ILE A 66 -21.98 -5.54 1.93
N ILE A 67 -22.00 -5.93 3.22
CA ILE A 67 -21.35 -5.19 4.30
C ILE A 67 -19.86 -5.04 4.05
N SER A 68 -19.14 -6.11 3.66
CA SER A 68 -17.73 -6.04 3.30
C SER A 68 -17.45 -5.04 2.17
N LYS A 69 -18.29 -5.01 1.14
CA LYS A 69 -18.17 -4.05 0.03
C LYS A 69 -18.46 -2.61 0.47
N MET A 70 -19.44 -2.42 1.35
CA MET A 70 -19.82 -1.10 1.85
C MET A 70 -18.77 -0.54 2.83
N ALA A 71 -18.13 -1.40 3.62
CA ALA A 71 -17.08 -1.05 4.57
C ALA A 71 -15.95 -0.26 3.88
N VAL A 72 -15.54 -0.65 2.68
CA VAL A 72 -14.52 0.06 1.90
C VAL A 72 -14.91 1.52 1.67
N SER A 73 -16.19 1.81 1.38
CA SER A 73 -16.67 3.19 1.19
C SER A 73 -16.79 4.00 2.49
N CYS A 74 -16.61 3.36 3.64
CA CYS A 74 -16.68 3.96 4.98
C CYS A 74 -15.32 4.14 5.64
N ASN A 75 -14.22 4.07 4.88
CA ASN A 75 -12.88 4.07 5.46
C ASN A 75 -12.65 2.89 6.45
N VAL A 76 -13.29 1.78 6.19
CA VAL A 76 -13.11 0.52 6.92
C VAL A 76 -12.49 -0.51 5.99
N THR A 77 -11.43 -1.17 6.42
CA THR A 77 -10.76 -2.19 5.63
C THR A 77 -11.13 -3.58 6.12
N ASN A 78 -11.24 -4.54 5.20
CA ASN A 78 -11.49 -5.94 5.51
C ASN A 78 -10.20 -6.75 5.31
N VAL A 79 -9.84 -7.52 6.33
CA VAL A 79 -8.66 -8.38 6.28
C VAL A 79 -9.00 -9.73 6.85
N ASN A 80 -8.91 -10.72 6.01
CA ASN A 80 -9.21 -12.10 6.40
C ASN A 80 -10.56 -12.23 7.15
N GLY A 81 -11.54 -11.40 6.76
CA GLY A 81 -12.85 -11.35 7.39
C GLY A 81 -13.01 -10.37 8.55
N ALA A 82 -11.94 -9.79 9.07
CA ALA A 82 -11.98 -8.79 10.14
C ALA A 82 -11.99 -7.36 9.58
N LEU A 83 -12.74 -6.46 10.19
CA LEU A 83 -12.93 -5.07 9.76
C LEU A 83 -12.26 -4.09 10.74
N TYR A 84 -11.53 -3.11 10.19
CA TYR A 84 -10.75 -2.13 10.94
C TYR A 84 -11.00 -0.72 10.43
N LYS A 85 -11.21 0.26 11.33
CA LYS A 85 -11.29 1.68 10.98
C LYS A 85 -9.89 2.24 10.76
N ILE A 86 -9.75 3.18 9.82
CA ILE A 86 -8.50 3.90 9.58
C ILE A 86 -8.52 5.19 10.38
N SER A 87 -7.40 5.48 11.05
CA SER A 87 -7.17 6.75 11.75
C SER A 87 -7.06 7.91 10.75
N ASP A 88 -7.67 9.05 11.08
CA ASP A 88 -7.61 10.23 10.21
C ASP A 88 -6.23 10.91 10.25
N ASP A 89 -5.40 10.63 11.24
CA ASP A 89 -4.07 11.22 11.40
C ASP A 89 -3.07 10.74 10.35
N ILE A 90 -3.18 9.47 9.91
CA ILE A 90 -2.30 8.90 8.86
C ILE A 90 -2.63 9.46 7.47
N LYS A 91 -3.84 9.99 7.24
CA LYS A 91 -4.22 10.51 5.92
C LYS A 91 -3.56 11.83 5.55
N LYS A 92 -3.09 12.62 6.52
CA LYS A 92 -2.58 13.98 6.29
C LYS A 92 -1.29 14.01 5.49
N ASP A 93 -0.37 13.08 5.76
CA ASP A 93 0.88 12.97 5.01
C ASP A 93 1.36 11.51 4.94
N ILE A 94 0.57 10.69 4.25
CA ILE A 94 0.79 9.26 4.15
C ILE A 94 2.18 8.92 3.59
N TYR A 95 2.72 9.72 2.68
CA TYR A 95 4.01 9.43 2.05
C TYR A 95 5.18 9.80 2.95
N ALA A 96 5.10 10.90 3.72
CA ALA A 96 6.09 11.22 4.74
C ALA A 96 6.11 10.13 5.83
N TYR A 97 4.93 9.69 6.26
CA TYR A 97 4.81 8.61 7.24
C TYR A 97 5.34 7.28 6.72
N THR A 98 5.02 6.93 5.47
CA THR A 98 5.55 5.73 4.79
C THR A 98 7.06 5.79 4.66
N ALA A 99 7.63 6.94 4.27
CA ALA A 99 9.07 7.13 4.16
C ALA A 99 9.78 6.95 5.49
N ALA A 100 9.28 7.58 6.57
CA ALA A 100 9.83 7.42 7.91
C ALA A 100 9.79 5.95 8.37
N PHE A 101 8.70 5.24 8.07
CA PHE A 101 8.59 3.83 8.42
C PHE A 101 9.49 2.92 7.59
N ILE A 102 9.66 3.21 6.29
CA ILE A 102 10.63 2.50 5.45
C ILE A 102 12.06 2.76 5.95
N ASP A 103 12.38 3.99 6.35
CA ASP A 103 13.69 4.35 6.89
C ASP A 103 14.02 3.55 8.17
N SER A 104 13.05 3.34 9.08
CA SER A 104 13.25 2.59 10.33
C SER A 104 13.17 1.06 10.12
N ASP A 105 11.98 0.54 9.90
CA ASP A 105 11.68 -0.90 9.93
C ASP A 105 11.33 -1.50 8.57
N GLY A 106 11.40 -0.71 7.51
CA GLY A 106 11.18 -1.16 6.15
C GLY A 106 12.45 -1.52 5.40
N TYR A 107 12.28 -1.89 4.14
CA TYR A 107 13.40 -2.17 3.25
C TYR A 107 13.14 -1.69 1.83
N ILE A 108 14.23 -1.32 1.16
CA ILE A 108 14.30 -1.06 -0.29
C ILE A 108 15.42 -1.95 -0.82
N THR A 109 15.11 -2.87 -1.73
CA THR A 109 16.09 -3.82 -2.26
C THR A 109 15.67 -4.35 -3.64
N MET A 110 16.52 -5.16 -4.25
CA MET A 110 16.21 -5.96 -5.44
C MET A 110 16.71 -7.39 -5.25
N ASP A 111 16.04 -8.35 -5.88
CA ASP A 111 16.50 -9.74 -5.87
C ASP A 111 17.61 -9.99 -6.91
N LYS A 112 18.18 -11.21 -6.90
CA LYS A 112 19.22 -11.64 -7.87
C LYS A 112 18.77 -11.61 -9.34
N LYS A 113 17.46 -11.54 -9.59
CA LYS A 113 16.87 -11.38 -10.93
C LYS A 113 16.57 -9.91 -11.24
N PHE A 114 17.07 -9.00 -10.42
CA PHE A 114 16.87 -7.54 -10.51
C PHE A 114 15.39 -7.13 -10.42
N ASN A 115 14.55 -7.87 -9.71
CA ASN A 115 13.18 -7.45 -9.46
C ASN A 115 13.16 -6.51 -8.26
N PRO A 116 12.47 -5.37 -8.38
CA PRO A 116 12.38 -4.40 -7.30
C PRO A 116 11.54 -4.96 -6.14
N ARG A 117 11.93 -4.62 -4.92
CA ARG A 117 11.23 -4.98 -3.70
C ARG A 117 11.30 -3.84 -2.70
N VAL A 118 10.15 -3.35 -2.28
CA VAL A 118 10.01 -2.40 -1.19
C VAL A 118 9.02 -2.97 -0.21
N GLY A 119 9.27 -2.81 1.08
CA GLY A 119 8.36 -3.34 2.07
C GLY A 119 8.40 -2.61 3.40
N LEU A 120 7.26 -2.65 4.06
CA LEU A 120 7.04 -2.26 5.44
C LEU A 120 6.92 -3.53 6.28
N VAL A 121 7.50 -3.54 7.47
CA VAL A 121 7.47 -4.70 8.38
C VAL A 121 7.07 -4.24 9.77
N ALA A 122 6.09 -4.90 10.39
CA ALA A 122 5.72 -4.66 11.77
C ALA A 122 5.30 -5.96 12.45
N THR A 123 5.43 -6.06 13.76
CA THR A 123 5.15 -7.27 14.52
C THR A 123 3.94 -7.12 15.43
N GLY A 124 3.26 -8.26 15.71
CA GLY A 124 2.15 -8.33 16.64
C GLY A 124 0.85 -7.67 16.13
N GLU A 125 -0.17 -7.65 16.98
CA GLU A 125 -1.52 -7.19 16.61
C GLU A 125 -1.56 -5.68 16.24
N ARG A 126 -0.80 -4.84 16.95
CA ARG A 126 -0.68 -3.41 16.59
C ARG A 126 -0.03 -3.22 15.23
N GLY A 127 1.01 -4.01 14.95
CA GLY A 127 1.67 -4.02 13.64
C GLY A 127 0.74 -4.49 12.53
N LYS A 128 -0.11 -5.48 12.81
CA LYS A 128 -1.15 -5.94 11.89
C LYS A 128 -2.14 -4.82 11.56
N ALA A 129 -2.74 -4.20 12.57
CA ALA A 129 -3.67 -3.09 12.39
C ALA A 129 -3.03 -1.95 11.58
N PHE A 130 -1.78 -1.61 11.89
CA PHE A 130 -1.01 -0.61 11.16
C PHE A 130 -0.81 -0.98 9.68
N MET A 131 -0.37 -2.21 9.35
CA MET A 131 -0.18 -2.62 7.96
C MET A 131 -1.46 -2.57 7.14
N LEU A 132 -2.59 -2.84 7.77
CA LEU A 132 -3.91 -2.75 7.18
C LEU A 132 -4.28 -1.32 6.82
N GLU A 133 -4.05 -0.42 7.74
CA GLU A 133 -4.30 1.00 7.58
C GLU A 133 -3.41 1.59 6.48
N MET A 134 -2.12 1.26 6.48
CA MET A 134 -1.17 1.67 5.44
C MET A 134 -1.59 1.16 4.05
N HIS A 135 -1.90 -0.12 3.93
CA HIS A 135 -2.35 -0.70 2.65
C HIS A 135 -3.58 0.02 2.07
N LYS A 136 -4.55 0.32 2.93
CA LYS A 136 -5.74 1.03 2.49
C LYS A 136 -5.45 2.48 2.11
N SER A 137 -4.62 3.16 2.88
CA SER A 137 -4.29 4.57 2.64
C SER A 137 -3.45 4.76 1.38
N LEU A 138 -2.54 3.82 1.09
CA LEU A 138 -1.72 3.82 -0.11
C LEU A 138 -2.44 3.29 -1.34
N GLY A 139 -3.44 2.42 -1.18
CA GLY A 139 -4.22 1.85 -2.27
C GLY A 139 -3.48 0.85 -3.15
N CYS A 140 -2.25 0.45 -2.80
CA CYS A 140 -1.42 -0.46 -3.56
C CYS A 140 -0.58 -1.37 -2.64
N GLY A 141 0.13 -2.33 -3.25
CA GLY A 141 0.96 -3.29 -2.54
C GLY A 141 0.21 -4.57 -2.16
N ARG A 142 0.93 -5.50 -1.54
CA ARG A 142 0.43 -6.81 -1.12
C ARG A 142 0.66 -7.04 0.37
N LEU A 143 -0.41 -7.33 1.09
CA LEU A 143 -0.39 -7.68 2.51
C LEU A 143 0.00 -9.14 2.73
N HIS A 144 0.87 -9.35 3.71
CA HIS A 144 1.23 -10.64 4.28
C HIS A 144 1.09 -10.52 5.79
N LEU A 145 0.07 -11.12 6.35
CA LEU A 145 -0.28 -10.98 7.76
C LEU A 145 -0.03 -12.28 8.52
N ASP A 146 0.20 -12.12 9.83
CA ASP A 146 0.35 -13.20 10.79
C ASP A 146 1.40 -14.27 10.38
N GLN A 147 2.45 -13.84 9.64
CA GLN A 147 3.53 -14.74 9.27
C GLN A 147 4.36 -15.08 10.50
N LYS A 148 4.51 -16.38 10.77
CA LYS A 148 5.37 -16.89 11.83
C LYS A 148 6.54 -17.63 11.20
N SER A 149 7.74 -17.31 11.67
CA SER A 149 8.92 -18.16 11.52
C SER A 149 9.13 -18.92 12.82
N PRO A 150 9.78 -20.10 12.79
CA PRO A 150 10.12 -20.84 14.02
C PRO A 150 10.92 -20.03 15.06
N GLN A 151 11.62 -18.99 14.61
CA GLN A 151 12.43 -18.10 15.42
C GLN A 151 11.67 -16.87 15.93
N ASP A 152 10.49 -16.57 15.38
CA ASP A 152 9.75 -15.39 15.73
C ASP A 152 8.86 -15.62 16.95
N THR A 153 9.00 -14.80 17.97
CA THR A 153 8.15 -14.79 19.17
C THR A 153 6.80 -14.14 18.93
N ARG A 154 6.70 -13.27 17.91
CA ARG A 154 5.48 -12.53 17.52
C ARG A 154 5.19 -12.67 16.03
N PRO A 155 3.91 -12.69 15.61
CA PRO A 155 3.56 -12.68 14.20
C PRO A 155 4.15 -11.47 13.50
N VAL A 156 4.71 -11.67 12.31
CA VAL A 156 5.26 -10.62 11.46
C VAL A 156 4.24 -10.25 10.39
N ASN A 157 4.00 -8.97 10.22
CA ASN A 157 3.08 -8.42 9.23
C ASN A 157 3.87 -7.57 8.25
N ARG A 158 3.61 -7.74 6.96
CA ARG A 158 4.33 -7.03 5.90
C ARG A 158 3.36 -6.43 4.89
N LEU A 159 3.67 -5.23 4.43
CA LEU A 159 3.09 -4.64 3.23
C LEU A 159 4.21 -4.50 2.20
N ASN A 160 4.12 -5.27 1.12
CA ASN A 160 5.16 -5.37 0.12
C ASN A 160 4.71 -4.81 -1.23
N PHE A 161 5.62 -4.10 -1.89
CA PHE A 161 5.45 -3.57 -3.24
C PHE A 161 6.42 -4.30 -4.16
N TYR A 162 5.90 -4.99 -5.18
CA TYR A 162 6.66 -5.82 -6.11
C TYR A 162 6.51 -5.36 -7.56
N SER A 163 5.37 -4.76 -7.92
CA SER A 163 5.18 -4.27 -9.28
C SER A 163 6.02 -3.03 -9.53
N ALA A 164 6.56 -2.89 -10.74
CA ALA A 164 7.30 -1.69 -11.12
C ALA A 164 6.45 -0.42 -10.95
N ALA A 165 5.14 -0.50 -11.18
CA ALA A 165 4.21 0.62 -11.02
C ALA A 165 4.09 1.03 -9.54
N ASP A 166 3.77 0.08 -8.64
CA ASP A 166 3.61 0.37 -7.21
C ASP A 166 4.93 0.90 -6.62
N VAL A 167 6.06 0.24 -6.95
CA VAL A 167 7.38 0.66 -6.45
C VAL A 167 7.72 2.07 -6.94
N THR A 168 7.46 2.38 -8.22
CA THR A 168 7.71 3.73 -8.76
C THR A 168 6.84 4.76 -8.06
N GLU A 169 5.55 4.49 -7.89
CA GLU A 169 4.63 5.41 -7.22
C GLU A 169 5.07 5.69 -5.78
N ILE A 170 5.28 4.63 -4.99
CA ILE A 170 5.66 4.76 -3.58
C ILE A 170 7.00 5.47 -3.45
N LEU A 171 8.05 5.03 -4.16
CA LEU A 171 9.37 5.63 -4.01
C LEU A 171 9.42 7.07 -4.51
N THR A 172 8.75 7.42 -5.60
CA THR A 172 8.73 8.79 -6.12
C THR A 172 8.06 9.74 -5.12
N LYS A 173 6.93 9.33 -4.54
CA LYS A 173 6.19 10.16 -3.57
C LYS A 173 6.87 10.21 -2.21
N CYS A 174 7.52 9.13 -1.78
CA CYS A 174 8.27 9.08 -0.52
C CYS A 174 9.65 9.73 -0.61
N ARG A 175 10.23 9.88 -1.81
CA ARG A 175 11.63 10.35 -2.01
C ARG A 175 11.97 11.65 -1.28
N PRO A 176 11.11 12.70 -1.28
CA PRO A 176 11.40 13.96 -0.58
C PRO A 176 11.51 13.81 0.95
N HIS A 177 10.95 12.75 1.49
CA HIS A 177 10.84 12.52 2.93
C HIS A 177 11.89 11.55 3.50
N PHE A 178 12.59 10.78 2.64
CA PHE A 178 13.64 9.87 3.10
C PHE A 178 14.81 10.64 3.72
N LYS A 179 15.29 10.13 4.87
CA LYS A 179 16.50 10.62 5.56
C LYS A 179 17.65 9.63 5.47
N MET A 180 17.36 8.32 5.42
CA MET A 180 18.39 7.27 5.41
C MET A 180 18.43 6.49 4.10
N LYS A 181 17.27 6.09 3.55
CA LYS A 181 17.19 5.18 2.38
C LYS A 181 16.93 5.90 1.04
N GLY A 182 17.23 7.19 0.96
CA GLY A 182 17.08 7.95 -0.29
C GLY A 182 17.91 7.40 -1.44
N SER A 183 19.20 7.06 -1.20
CA SER A 183 20.07 6.45 -2.21
C SER A 183 19.53 5.11 -2.71
N ASN A 184 19.01 4.26 -1.80
CA ASN A 184 18.38 3.00 -2.18
C ASN A 184 17.17 3.23 -3.10
N ALA A 185 16.36 4.25 -2.81
CA ALA A 185 15.21 4.61 -3.64
C ALA A 185 15.65 5.05 -5.04
N ASP A 186 16.67 5.90 -5.15
CA ASP A 186 17.20 6.37 -6.43
C ASP A 186 17.76 5.23 -7.29
N ILE A 187 18.53 4.32 -6.70
CA ILE A 187 19.06 3.12 -7.35
C ILE A 187 17.92 2.28 -7.95
N LEU A 188 16.85 2.06 -7.16
CA LEU A 188 15.74 1.22 -7.60
C LEU A 188 14.88 1.90 -8.68
N LEU A 189 14.66 3.20 -8.56
CA LEU A 189 13.96 3.99 -9.58
C LEU A 189 14.75 4.04 -10.90
N GLU A 190 16.08 4.17 -10.86
CA GLU A 190 16.93 4.09 -12.03
C GLU A 190 16.80 2.72 -12.72
N LEU A 191 16.89 1.62 -11.95
CA LEU A 191 16.73 0.26 -12.47
C LEU A 191 15.38 0.09 -13.20
N ILE A 192 14.29 0.54 -12.58
CA ILE A 192 12.95 0.41 -13.17
C ILE A 192 12.84 1.20 -14.46
N ARG A 193 13.36 2.44 -14.50
CA ARG A 193 13.38 3.28 -15.69
C ARG A 193 14.16 2.64 -16.82
N MET A 194 15.37 2.13 -16.54
CA MET A 194 16.21 1.43 -17.52
C MET A 194 15.49 0.19 -18.07
N LYS A 195 14.89 -0.63 -17.22
CA LYS A 195 14.14 -1.81 -17.65
C LYS A 195 13.00 -1.48 -18.61
N LYS A 196 12.40 -0.31 -18.49
CA LYS A 196 11.30 0.14 -19.36
C LYS A 196 11.82 0.63 -20.72
N SER A 197 12.91 1.39 -20.74
CA SER A 197 13.31 2.18 -21.90
C SER A 197 14.56 1.70 -22.61
N HIS A 198 15.46 0.94 -21.94
CA HIS A 198 16.82 0.70 -22.41
C HIS A 198 17.27 -0.78 -22.45
N LYS A 199 16.34 -1.75 -22.44
CA LYS A 199 16.67 -3.18 -22.39
C LYS A 199 17.54 -3.68 -23.56
N LYS A 200 17.54 -2.98 -24.68
CA LYS A 200 18.25 -3.35 -25.90
C LYS A 200 19.62 -2.68 -26.03
N GLU A 201 19.97 -1.77 -25.12
CA GLU A 201 21.22 -1.05 -25.14
C GLU A 201 22.37 -1.92 -24.62
N ASP A 202 23.54 -1.85 -25.25
CA ASP A 202 24.71 -2.67 -24.90
C ASP A 202 25.18 -2.45 -23.46
N TRP A 203 25.09 -1.20 -22.98
CA TRP A 203 25.46 -0.83 -21.60
C TRP A 203 24.48 -1.32 -20.52
N TYR A 204 23.26 -1.73 -20.89
CA TYR A 204 22.18 -2.06 -19.94
C TYR A 204 22.57 -3.16 -18.93
N ASN A 205 23.18 -4.23 -19.41
CA ASN A 205 23.54 -5.36 -18.53
C ASN A 205 24.62 -4.99 -17.51
N ASN A 206 25.62 -4.19 -17.92
CA ASN A 206 26.67 -3.71 -17.03
C ASN A 206 26.08 -2.79 -15.96
N ARG A 207 25.28 -1.79 -16.38
CA ARG A 207 24.66 -0.85 -15.45
C ARG A 207 23.71 -1.53 -14.45
N LYS A 208 22.95 -2.51 -14.89
CA LYS A 208 22.08 -3.32 -14.02
C LYS A 208 22.88 -4.03 -12.93
N THR A 209 24.03 -4.58 -13.27
CA THR A 209 24.93 -5.24 -12.32
C THR A 209 25.54 -4.23 -11.34
N GLU A 210 25.96 -3.06 -11.83
CA GLU A 210 26.44 -1.96 -10.99
C GLU A 210 25.38 -1.51 -9.96
N LEU A 211 24.13 -1.32 -10.40
CA LEU A 211 23.03 -0.94 -9.52
C LEU A 211 22.74 -2.01 -8.47
N PHE A 212 22.88 -3.29 -8.82
CA PHE A 212 22.74 -4.37 -7.84
C PHE A 212 23.84 -4.31 -6.77
N GLN A 213 25.09 -4.09 -7.18
CA GLN A 213 26.21 -3.96 -6.23
C GLN A 213 26.04 -2.72 -5.33
N LEU A 214 25.65 -1.58 -5.90
CA LEU A 214 25.35 -0.37 -5.13
C LEU A 214 24.22 -0.62 -4.12
N MET A 215 23.14 -1.28 -4.52
CA MET A 215 22.03 -1.60 -3.61
C MET A 215 22.49 -2.50 -2.46
N LYS A 216 23.33 -3.48 -2.72
CA LYS A 216 23.90 -4.34 -1.70
C LYS A 216 24.79 -3.57 -0.73
N TYR A 217 25.63 -2.70 -1.24
CA TYR A 217 26.46 -1.84 -0.44
C TYR A 217 25.62 -0.91 0.45
N GLU A 218 24.66 -0.17 -0.10
CA GLU A 218 23.80 0.74 0.64
C GLU A 218 23.00 0.03 1.75
N ASN A 219 22.57 -1.22 1.53
CA ASN A 219 21.84 -1.97 2.54
C ASN A 219 22.71 -2.50 3.69
N HIS A 220 24.02 -2.58 3.53
CA HIS A 220 24.91 -3.24 4.50
C HIS A 220 26.14 -2.40 4.92
N LYS A 221 26.32 -1.19 4.37
CA LYS A 221 27.47 -0.32 4.64
C LYS A 221 27.69 0.00 6.13
N ASP A 222 26.60 0.07 6.90
CA ASP A 222 26.63 0.37 8.33
C ASP A 222 26.73 -0.91 9.20
N HIS A 223 26.75 -2.09 8.57
CA HIS A 223 26.83 -3.35 9.28
C HIS A 223 28.28 -3.78 9.46
N VAL A 224 28.80 -3.57 10.64
CA VAL A 224 30.20 -3.92 11.01
C VAL A 224 30.48 -5.41 10.78
N GLY A 225 31.50 -5.71 9.98
CA GLY A 225 31.91 -7.09 9.68
C GLY A 225 31.08 -7.79 8.59
N TYR A 226 30.25 -7.07 7.85
CA TYR A 226 29.56 -7.65 6.70
C TYR A 226 30.55 -8.01 5.59
N ASP A 227 30.48 -9.26 5.15
CA ASP A 227 31.36 -9.77 4.08
C ASP A 227 30.68 -9.57 2.71
N PHE A 228 31.01 -8.45 2.07
CA PHE A 228 30.48 -8.09 0.75
C PHE A 228 30.88 -9.07 -0.36
N SER A 229 31.97 -9.82 -0.21
CA SER A 229 32.42 -10.78 -1.22
C SER A 229 31.43 -11.92 -1.43
N LYS A 230 30.67 -12.30 -0.39
CA LYS A 230 29.63 -13.33 -0.45
C LYS A 230 28.47 -12.96 -1.38
N ASP A 231 28.22 -11.65 -1.55
CA ASP A 231 27.21 -11.14 -2.49
C ASP A 231 27.80 -10.79 -3.86
N GLY A 232 29.10 -11.04 -4.08
CA GLY A 232 29.80 -10.70 -5.32
C GLY A 232 30.00 -9.18 -5.47
N VAL A 233 30.06 -8.45 -4.37
CA VAL A 233 30.24 -6.99 -4.36
C VAL A 233 31.74 -6.67 -4.25
N ASP A 234 32.29 -6.03 -5.29
CA ASP A 234 33.62 -5.44 -5.24
C ASP A 234 33.54 -4.02 -4.65
N ILE A 235 34.00 -3.88 -3.39
CA ILE A 235 33.98 -2.61 -2.67
C ILE A 235 34.75 -1.51 -3.40
N THR A 236 35.84 -1.86 -4.10
CA THR A 236 36.65 -0.88 -4.86
C THR A 236 35.85 -0.29 -6.03
N THR A 237 35.14 -1.15 -6.75
CA THR A 237 34.24 -0.73 -7.83
C THR A 237 33.07 0.08 -7.29
N VAL A 238 32.46 -0.34 -6.17
CA VAL A 238 31.34 0.35 -5.55
C VAL A 238 31.72 1.74 -5.05
N ALA A 239 32.89 1.92 -4.42
CA ALA A 239 33.38 3.23 -4.00
C ALA A 239 33.46 4.21 -5.17
N LYS A 240 34.00 3.78 -6.31
CA LYS A 240 34.04 4.59 -7.55
C LYS A 240 32.66 4.93 -8.11
N LEU A 241 31.70 4.00 -8.01
CA LEU A 241 30.33 4.22 -8.44
C LEU A 241 29.58 5.17 -7.51
N HIS A 242 29.83 5.08 -6.21
CA HIS A 242 29.24 5.96 -5.20
C HIS A 242 29.69 7.42 -5.37
N ASP A 243 30.98 7.63 -5.69
CA ASP A 243 31.49 8.98 -5.98
C ASP A 243 30.87 9.56 -7.24
N LYS A 244 30.63 8.73 -8.29
CA LYS A 244 29.88 9.16 -9.48
C LYS A 244 28.42 9.51 -9.19
N CYS A 245 27.77 8.80 -8.28
CA CYS A 245 26.38 9.13 -7.87
C CYS A 245 26.30 10.44 -7.11
N LYS A 246 27.29 10.75 -6.26
CA LYS A 246 27.38 12.06 -5.60
C LYS A 246 27.56 13.22 -6.56
N MET A 247 28.32 13.03 -7.64
CA MET A 247 28.44 14.02 -8.71
C MET A 247 27.09 14.28 -9.39
N PHE A 248 26.28 13.24 -9.62
CA PHE A 248 24.92 13.38 -10.15
C PHE A 248 23.97 14.14 -9.23
N GLU A 249 24.13 14.02 -7.89
CA GLU A 249 23.39 14.80 -6.92
C GLU A 249 23.81 16.27 -6.93
N MET A 250 25.08 16.56 -7.08
CA MET A 250 25.60 17.93 -7.18
C MET A 250 25.14 18.62 -8.45
N ASP A 251 25.24 17.96 -9.61
CA ASP A 251 24.75 18.49 -10.90
C ASP A 251 23.23 18.78 -10.87
N ARG A 252 22.47 18.03 -10.09
CA ARG A 252 21.02 18.23 -9.90
C ARG A 252 20.69 19.40 -8.99
N LEU A 253 21.53 19.68 -8.01
CA LEU A 253 21.38 20.83 -7.11
C LEU A 253 21.82 22.13 -7.81
N GLU A 254 22.83 22.10 -8.68
CA GLU A 254 23.29 23.23 -9.46
C GLU A 254 22.33 23.58 -10.62
N GLY A 255 21.63 22.57 -11.20
CA GLY A 255 20.63 22.78 -12.27
C GLY A 255 19.29 23.33 -11.82
N VAL A 256 19.07 23.50 -10.50
CA VAL A 256 17.84 24.08 -9.92
C VAL A 256 18.02 25.59 -9.61
N VAL A 257 19.22 26.12 -9.77
CA VAL A 257 19.57 27.54 -9.50
C VAL A 257 19.81 28.33 -10.80
N ALA A 258 19.51 27.78 -11.96
CA ALA A 258 19.56 28.47 -13.26
C ALA A 258 18.17 28.70 -13.86
#